data_5612ee000cfd612ca032a1e805ea0df2
#
_entry.id   5612ee000cfd612ca032a1e805ea0df2
#
_cell.length_a   1.000
_cell.length_b   1.000
_cell.length_c   1.000
_cell.angle_alpha   90.00
_cell.angle_beta   90.00
_cell.angle_gamma   90.00
#
_symmetry.space_group_name_H-M   'P 1'
#
loop_
_entity.id
_entity.type
_entity.pdbx_description
1 polymer ?
#
loop_
_entity_poly.entity_id
_entity_poly.type
_entity_poly.pdbx_seq_one_letter_code
_entity_poly.pdbx_strand_id
1 'polypeptide(L)'
;MLKLYTEKSDKNKIAALISEMNRYKCIHLRTGRFGQDNRDWFIDKENKTISQSLSSIKFISAQAAEDLYEAGKFEFESFIDLLRYLQTNTCLNSRQTSVLIKVNYFERFGKAKKLLALHEEFLKGKNKVTKTLVEKTVEKRMDALKTLEAETDDESLPICEVLSIENEMIGLCLTSDIAAPDNLFFVLDVDVKYGAKIKLYNVKRGTSGVVRVQKRLLEQYPFEAGQCIVLDAGSNRPRSIYKDGKRIPLPNEHEYWMTCYHLAR
;
A
#
# COMPACT_ATOMS: atom_id res chain seq x y z
N MET A 1 -2.95 0.30 20.97
CA MET A 1 -2.45 1.61 20.51
C MET A 1 -2.75 1.84 19.02
N LEU A 2 -2.31 0.99 18.07
CA LEU A 2 -2.59 1.17 16.63
C LEU A 2 -4.08 1.32 16.33
N LYS A 3 -4.93 0.39 16.79
CA LYS A 3 -6.39 0.47 16.63
C LYS A 3 -6.95 1.80 17.12
N LEU A 4 -6.57 2.24 18.32
CA LEU A 4 -7.03 3.50 18.91
C LEU A 4 -6.64 4.74 18.06
N TYR A 5 -5.43 4.77 17.52
CA TYR A 5 -5.01 5.90 16.66
C TYR A 5 -5.65 5.85 15.28
N THR A 6 -5.94 4.65 14.75
CA THR A 6 -6.69 4.49 13.51
C THR A 6 -8.12 5.01 13.67
N GLU A 7 -8.81 4.65 14.76
CA GLU A 7 -10.14 5.16 15.06
C GLU A 7 -10.17 6.70 15.21
N LYS A 8 -9.10 7.29 15.75
CA LYS A 8 -8.93 8.74 15.85
C LYS A 8 -8.36 9.40 14.60
N SER A 9 -8.10 8.64 13.52
CA SER A 9 -7.51 9.11 12.27
C SER A 9 -6.18 9.87 12.44
N ASP A 10 -5.41 9.56 13.49
CA ASP A 10 -4.11 10.20 13.78
C ASP A 10 -2.97 9.53 12.99
N LYS A 11 -2.93 9.84 11.69
CA LYS A 11 -1.95 9.25 10.76
C LYS A 11 -0.49 9.47 11.18
N ASN A 12 -0.17 10.58 11.84
CA ASN A 12 1.20 10.86 12.27
C ASN A 12 1.65 9.93 13.40
N LYS A 13 0.80 9.69 14.39
CA LYS A 13 1.09 8.74 15.47
C LYS A 13 1.15 7.30 14.98
N ILE A 14 0.27 6.92 14.05
CA ILE A 14 0.31 5.59 13.43
C ILE A 14 1.63 5.41 12.69
N ALA A 15 2.04 6.36 11.84
CA ALA A 15 3.29 6.29 11.09
C ALA A 15 4.52 6.24 12.03
N ALA A 16 4.50 6.98 13.14
CA ALA A 16 5.55 6.95 14.14
C ALA A 16 5.66 5.56 14.82
N LEU A 17 4.52 4.97 15.22
CA LEU A 17 4.49 3.62 15.79
C LEU A 17 4.99 2.56 14.81
N ILE A 18 4.57 2.62 13.54
CA ILE A 18 5.05 1.69 12.51
C ILE A 18 6.55 1.82 12.30
N SER A 19 7.05 3.06 12.23
CA SER A 19 8.50 3.30 12.10
C SER A 19 9.27 2.75 13.30
N GLU A 20 8.73 2.87 14.51
CA GLU A 20 9.32 2.29 15.71
C GLU A 20 9.29 0.76 15.67
N MET A 21 8.14 0.15 15.32
CA MET A 21 8.01 -1.31 15.17
C MET A 21 9.02 -1.86 14.16
N ASN A 22 9.15 -1.24 12.99
CA ASN A 22 10.11 -1.63 11.97
C ASN A 22 11.56 -1.45 12.43
N ARG A 23 11.84 -0.37 13.17
CA ARG A 23 13.19 -0.12 13.74
C ARG A 23 13.64 -1.21 14.69
N TYR A 24 12.75 -1.67 15.55
CA TYR A 24 13.05 -2.73 16.52
C TYR A 24 12.82 -4.14 15.98
N LYS A 25 12.28 -4.28 14.75
CA LYS A 25 11.97 -5.58 14.10
C LYS A 25 11.14 -6.51 14.99
N CYS A 26 10.28 -5.95 15.84
CA CYS A 26 9.52 -6.70 16.81
C CYS A 26 8.22 -7.26 16.24
N ILE A 27 7.49 -6.43 15.51
CA ILE A 27 6.18 -6.75 14.94
C ILE A 27 6.06 -5.98 13.63
N HIS A 28 5.50 -6.61 12.61
CA HIS A 28 5.25 -5.99 11.32
C HIS A 28 3.77 -5.75 11.11
N LEU A 29 3.39 -4.52 10.75
CA LEU A 29 2.05 -4.22 10.30
C LEU A 29 1.93 -4.60 8.83
N ARG A 30 0.84 -5.27 8.46
CA ARG A 30 0.54 -5.64 7.08
C ARG A 30 -0.95 -5.54 6.78
N THR A 31 -1.31 -5.60 5.52
CA THR A 31 -2.69 -5.88 5.09
C THR A 31 -3.08 -7.31 5.49
N GLY A 32 -4.37 -7.51 5.76
CA GLY A 32 -4.91 -8.83 5.95
C GLY A 32 -4.76 -9.72 4.71
N ARG A 33 -4.88 -11.02 4.88
CA ARG A 33 -4.80 -12.02 3.82
C ARG A 33 -6.10 -12.79 3.70
N PHE A 34 -6.45 -13.22 2.51
CA PHE A 34 -7.60 -14.08 2.27
C PHE A 34 -7.48 -15.39 3.07
N GLY A 35 -8.59 -15.78 3.72
CA GLY A 35 -8.62 -16.92 4.63
C GLY A 35 -8.34 -16.59 6.10
N GLN A 36 -7.96 -15.35 6.43
CA GLN A 36 -7.84 -14.86 7.81
C GLN A 36 -9.11 -14.10 8.23
N ASP A 37 -9.39 -14.07 9.54
CA ASP A 37 -10.46 -13.19 10.06
C ASP A 37 -9.97 -11.75 10.12
N ASN A 38 -10.25 -11.01 9.06
CA ASN A 38 -9.86 -9.62 8.89
C ASN A 38 -11.04 -8.64 9.06
N ARG A 39 -12.12 -9.07 9.70
CA ARG A 39 -13.25 -8.19 10.06
C ARG A 39 -12.85 -7.16 11.10
N ASP A 40 -11.92 -7.52 11.98
CA ASP A 40 -11.25 -6.61 12.92
C ASP A 40 -9.72 -6.77 12.82
N TRP A 41 -8.99 -6.10 13.68
CA TRP A 41 -7.54 -6.25 13.79
C TRP A 41 -7.17 -7.67 14.22
N PHE A 42 -6.26 -8.29 13.49
CA PHE A 42 -5.78 -9.63 13.73
C PHE A 42 -4.31 -9.62 14.13
N ILE A 43 -3.97 -10.32 15.21
CA ILE A 43 -2.61 -10.44 15.72
C ILE A 43 -2.14 -11.87 15.50
N ASP A 44 -1.16 -12.04 14.63
CA ASP A 44 -0.46 -13.30 14.43
C ASP A 44 0.81 -13.31 15.28
N LYS A 45 0.76 -14.02 16.40
CA LYS A 45 1.86 -14.10 17.37
C LYS A 45 3.03 -14.92 16.85
N GLU A 46 2.77 -15.94 16.05
CA GLU A 46 3.78 -16.85 15.49
C GLU A 46 4.65 -16.10 14.47
N ASN A 47 4.01 -15.39 13.55
CA ASN A 47 4.70 -14.62 12.52
C ASN A 47 5.06 -13.18 12.97
N LYS A 48 4.72 -12.80 14.20
CA LYS A 48 4.93 -11.45 14.74
C LYS A 48 4.37 -10.36 13.83
N THR A 49 3.15 -10.56 13.33
CA THR A 49 2.47 -9.61 12.45
C THR A 49 1.16 -9.14 13.04
N ILE A 50 0.79 -7.91 12.69
CA ILE A 50 -0.53 -7.35 12.95
C ILE A 50 -1.15 -7.05 11.59
N SER A 51 -2.36 -7.55 11.37
CA SER A 51 -3.17 -7.23 10.20
C SER A 51 -4.29 -6.28 10.61
N GLN A 52 -4.48 -5.22 9.83
CA GLN A 52 -5.57 -4.30 10.06
C GLN A 52 -6.89 -4.83 9.52
N SER A 53 -8.01 -4.35 10.07
CA SER A 53 -9.35 -4.64 9.56
C SER A 53 -9.48 -4.24 8.09
N LEU A 54 -10.13 -5.08 7.28
CA LEU A 54 -10.42 -4.76 5.88
C LEU A 54 -11.27 -3.50 5.72
N SER A 55 -12.16 -3.21 6.66
CA SER A 55 -12.98 -2.01 6.65
C SER A 55 -12.18 -0.71 6.82
N SER A 56 -10.90 -0.78 7.20
CA SER A 56 -10.00 0.37 7.23
C SER A 56 -9.40 0.70 5.86
N ILE A 57 -9.54 -0.19 4.89
CA ILE A 57 -9.11 0.01 3.51
C ILE A 57 -10.18 0.81 2.77
N LYS A 58 -9.77 1.85 2.07
CA LYS A 58 -10.67 2.72 1.32
C LYS A 58 -11.54 1.89 0.34
N PHE A 59 -12.81 2.19 0.30
CA PHE A 59 -13.85 1.51 -0.49
C PHE A 59 -14.29 0.12 0.00
N ILE A 60 -13.67 -0.47 1.00
CA ILE A 60 -14.09 -1.76 1.55
C ILE A 60 -15.08 -1.51 2.70
N SER A 61 -16.31 -2.01 2.55
CA SER A 61 -17.35 -1.92 3.59
C SER A 61 -17.22 -3.06 4.61
N ALA A 62 -17.85 -2.89 5.76
CA ALA A 62 -17.94 -3.95 6.77
C ALA A 62 -18.63 -5.22 6.20
N GLN A 63 -19.68 -5.03 5.37
CA GLN A 63 -20.35 -6.15 4.71
C GLN A 63 -19.41 -6.90 3.75
N ALA A 64 -18.61 -6.17 2.98
CA ALA A 64 -17.61 -6.80 2.09
C ALA A 64 -16.55 -7.58 2.90
N ALA A 65 -16.17 -7.11 4.08
CA ALA A 65 -15.25 -7.83 4.97
C ALA A 65 -15.90 -9.12 5.53
N GLU A 66 -17.19 -9.08 5.87
CA GLU A 66 -17.95 -10.26 6.31
C GLU A 66 -18.07 -11.29 5.18
N ASP A 67 -18.45 -10.85 3.98
CA ASP A 67 -18.56 -11.72 2.81
C ASP A 67 -17.23 -12.40 2.47
N LEU A 68 -16.12 -11.67 2.61
CA LEU A 68 -14.76 -12.21 2.38
C LEU A 68 -14.33 -13.19 3.47
N TYR A 69 -14.73 -12.96 4.71
CA TYR A 69 -14.50 -13.91 5.81
C TYR A 69 -15.27 -15.21 5.55
N GLU A 70 -16.55 -15.13 5.17
CA GLU A 70 -17.35 -16.31 4.81
C GLU A 70 -16.75 -17.04 3.59
N ALA A 71 -16.35 -16.30 2.54
CA ALA A 71 -15.66 -16.88 1.39
C ALA A 71 -14.36 -17.59 1.76
N GLY A 72 -13.63 -17.06 2.76
CA GLY A 72 -12.38 -17.64 3.24
C GLY A 72 -12.51 -19.01 3.92
N LYS A 73 -13.73 -19.46 4.24
CA LYS A 73 -14.01 -20.81 4.78
C LYS A 73 -14.03 -21.91 3.70
N PHE A 74 -14.09 -21.50 2.42
CA PHE A 74 -14.06 -22.40 1.29
C PHE A 74 -12.66 -22.49 0.69
N GLU A 75 -12.32 -23.62 0.13
CA GLU A 75 -11.10 -23.79 -0.65
C GLU A 75 -11.40 -23.54 -2.13
N PHE A 76 -10.50 -22.82 -2.78
CA PHE A 76 -10.54 -22.50 -4.20
C PHE A 76 -9.25 -23.00 -4.85
N GLU A 77 -9.38 -23.77 -5.93
CA GLU A 77 -8.25 -24.31 -6.67
C GLU A 77 -7.52 -23.23 -7.50
N SER A 78 -8.25 -22.19 -7.94
CA SER A 78 -7.75 -21.14 -8.79
C SER A 78 -8.28 -19.76 -8.36
N PHE A 79 -7.60 -18.70 -8.78
CA PHE A 79 -8.09 -17.33 -8.60
C PHE A 79 -9.38 -17.08 -9.40
N ILE A 80 -9.52 -17.72 -10.56
CA ILE A 80 -10.70 -17.62 -11.40
C ILE A 80 -11.93 -18.21 -10.70
N ASP A 81 -11.77 -19.33 -9.98
CA ASP A 81 -12.87 -19.92 -9.18
C ASP A 81 -13.29 -18.97 -8.05
N LEU A 82 -12.33 -18.36 -7.37
CA LEU A 82 -12.62 -17.33 -6.38
C LEU A 82 -13.36 -16.14 -6.98
N LEU A 83 -12.92 -15.60 -8.13
CA LEU A 83 -13.59 -14.47 -8.79
C LEU A 83 -15.04 -14.79 -9.13
N ARG A 84 -15.29 -16.01 -9.65
CA ARG A 84 -16.66 -16.50 -9.89
C ARG A 84 -17.48 -16.50 -8.62
N TYR A 85 -16.94 -17.06 -7.56
CA TYR A 85 -17.63 -17.11 -6.25
C TYR A 85 -17.94 -15.71 -5.73
N LEU A 86 -16.96 -14.80 -5.73
CA LEU A 86 -17.13 -13.42 -5.27
C LEU A 86 -18.22 -12.69 -6.06
N GLN A 87 -18.25 -12.86 -7.39
CA GLN A 87 -19.24 -12.22 -8.24
C GLN A 87 -20.66 -12.73 -8.01
N THR A 88 -20.83 -14.01 -7.66
CA THR A 88 -22.17 -14.64 -7.56
C THR A 88 -22.72 -14.65 -6.14
N ASN A 89 -21.87 -14.68 -5.12
CA ASN A 89 -22.25 -14.94 -3.73
C ASN A 89 -21.95 -13.82 -2.76
N THR A 90 -21.32 -12.72 -3.22
CA THR A 90 -20.94 -11.60 -2.33
C THR A 90 -21.46 -10.27 -2.86
N CYS A 91 -21.38 -9.23 -2.01
CA CYS A 91 -21.70 -7.86 -2.39
C CYS A 91 -20.50 -7.12 -3.03
N LEU A 92 -19.35 -7.80 -3.19
CA LEU A 92 -18.16 -7.17 -3.76
C LEU A 92 -18.38 -6.75 -5.21
N ASN A 93 -17.98 -5.53 -5.52
CA ASN A 93 -17.94 -5.04 -6.88
C ASN A 93 -16.52 -5.11 -7.48
N SER A 94 -16.40 -4.89 -8.78
CA SER A 94 -15.11 -4.96 -9.49
C SER A 94 -14.05 -3.98 -8.94
N ARG A 95 -14.46 -2.79 -8.49
CA ARG A 95 -13.55 -1.81 -7.87
C ARG A 95 -12.98 -2.33 -6.55
N GLN A 96 -13.83 -2.89 -5.69
CA GLN A 96 -13.41 -3.45 -4.41
C GLN A 96 -12.47 -4.64 -4.61
N THR A 97 -12.80 -5.53 -5.55
CA THR A 97 -11.92 -6.66 -5.90
C THR A 97 -10.57 -6.17 -6.40
N SER A 98 -10.53 -5.17 -7.29
CA SER A 98 -9.29 -4.58 -7.78
C SER A 98 -8.45 -3.95 -6.65
N VAL A 99 -9.07 -3.25 -5.69
CA VAL A 99 -8.38 -2.69 -4.52
C VAL A 99 -7.76 -3.81 -3.68
N LEU A 100 -8.49 -4.88 -3.40
CA LEU A 100 -8.01 -6.03 -2.62
C LEU A 100 -6.83 -6.74 -3.32
N ILE A 101 -6.86 -6.88 -4.64
CA ILE A 101 -5.72 -7.41 -5.41
C ILE A 101 -4.50 -6.49 -5.23
N LYS A 102 -4.69 -5.19 -5.42
CA LYS A 102 -3.61 -4.18 -5.34
C LYS A 102 -2.93 -4.11 -3.98
N VAL A 103 -3.66 -4.36 -2.90
CA VAL A 103 -3.09 -4.44 -1.54
C VAL A 103 -2.62 -5.85 -1.15
N ASN A 104 -2.45 -6.75 -2.11
CA ASN A 104 -1.98 -8.12 -1.94
C ASN A 104 -2.85 -9.00 -1.02
N TYR A 105 -4.14 -8.69 -0.87
CA TYR A 105 -5.05 -9.49 -0.05
C TYR A 105 -5.18 -10.94 -0.54
N PHE A 106 -5.12 -11.14 -1.85
CA PHE A 106 -5.24 -12.44 -2.52
C PHE A 106 -3.89 -13.08 -2.88
N GLU A 107 -2.79 -12.71 -2.22
CA GLU A 107 -1.43 -13.16 -2.56
C GLU A 107 -1.23 -14.69 -2.62
N ARG A 108 -2.08 -15.47 -1.93
CA ARG A 108 -2.05 -16.94 -1.99
C ARG A 108 -2.33 -17.51 -3.39
N PHE A 109 -2.98 -16.74 -4.28
CA PHE A 109 -3.30 -17.13 -5.65
C PHE A 109 -2.29 -16.61 -6.67
N GLY A 110 -1.41 -15.71 -6.28
CA GLY A 110 -0.41 -15.10 -7.14
C GLY A 110 -0.16 -13.64 -6.80
N LYS A 111 0.76 -13.04 -7.53
CA LYS A 111 1.16 -11.65 -7.34
C LYS A 111 0.20 -10.67 -8.01
N ALA A 112 0.15 -9.45 -7.50
CA ALA A 112 -0.86 -8.47 -7.86
C ALA A 112 -0.93 -8.17 -9.37
N LYS A 113 0.20 -8.10 -10.09
CA LYS A 113 0.20 -7.83 -11.54
C LYS A 113 -0.52 -8.92 -12.32
N LYS A 114 -0.23 -10.20 -12.02
CA LYS A 114 -0.93 -11.36 -12.58
C LYS A 114 -2.42 -11.30 -12.28
N LEU A 115 -2.78 -11.15 -11.00
CA LEU A 115 -4.17 -11.17 -10.56
C LEU A 115 -5.00 -10.00 -11.13
N LEU A 116 -4.40 -8.83 -11.34
CA LEU A 116 -5.05 -7.71 -12.01
C LEU A 116 -5.34 -8.02 -13.48
N ALA A 117 -4.38 -8.58 -14.20
CA ALA A 117 -4.57 -8.97 -15.61
C ALA A 117 -5.71 -10.01 -15.74
N LEU A 118 -5.74 -11.01 -14.87
CA LEU A 118 -6.81 -12.02 -14.83
C LEU A 118 -8.17 -11.39 -14.48
N HIS A 119 -8.21 -10.48 -13.52
CA HIS A 119 -9.43 -9.78 -13.15
C HIS A 119 -9.97 -8.92 -14.30
N GLU A 120 -9.10 -8.21 -15.03
CA GLU A 120 -9.50 -7.45 -16.21
C GLU A 120 -10.07 -8.35 -17.30
N GLU A 121 -9.43 -9.50 -17.60
CA GLU A 121 -9.93 -10.47 -18.57
C GLU A 121 -11.28 -11.07 -18.13
N PHE A 122 -11.43 -11.39 -16.85
CA PHE A 122 -12.68 -11.91 -16.30
C PHE A 122 -13.85 -10.92 -16.48
N LEU A 123 -13.59 -9.61 -16.41
CA LEU A 123 -14.62 -8.57 -16.59
C LEU A 123 -14.97 -8.29 -18.05
N LYS A 124 -14.17 -8.72 -19.02
CA LYS A 124 -14.46 -8.49 -20.45
C LYS A 124 -15.76 -9.20 -20.86
N GLY A 125 -16.57 -8.54 -21.68
CA GLY A 125 -17.92 -9.01 -22.02
C GLY A 125 -18.00 -10.44 -22.55
N LYS A 126 -16.99 -10.88 -23.34
CA LYS A 126 -16.89 -12.26 -23.84
C LYS A 126 -16.63 -13.32 -22.75
N ASN A 127 -15.99 -12.93 -21.64
CA ASN A 127 -15.61 -13.81 -20.53
C ASN A 127 -16.53 -13.63 -19.31
N LYS A 128 -17.35 -12.58 -19.30
CA LYS A 128 -18.21 -12.23 -18.16
C LYS A 128 -19.15 -13.38 -17.82
N VAL A 129 -19.06 -13.88 -16.60
CA VAL A 129 -19.94 -14.91 -16.05
C VAL A 129 -21.06 -14.21 -15.31
N THR A 130 -22.32 -14.47 -15.70
CA THR A 130 -23.51 -13.93 -15.02
C THR A 130 -24.39 -15.08 -14.54
N LYS A 131 -25.25 -14.81 -13.54
CA LYS A 131 -26.18 -15.80 -12.98
C LYS A 131 -27.17 -16.36 -14.02
N THR A 132 -27.37 -15.68 -15.15
CA THR A 132 -28.33 -16.01 -16.20
C THR A 132 -27.72 -16.82 -17.34
N LEU A 133 -26.40 -17.07 -17.34
CA LEU A 133 -25.74 -17.83 -18.40
C LEU A 133 -26.02 -19.34 -18.27
N VAL A 134 -26.15 -20.01 -19.44
CA VAL A 134 -26.22 -21.45 -19.51
C VAL A 134 -24.93 -22.09 -19.01
N GLU A 135 -25.04 -23.11 -18.15
CA GLU A 135 -23.93 -23.76 -17.46
C GLU A 135 -22.78 -24.18 -18.38
N LYS A 136 -23.09 -24.80 -19.50
CA LYS A 136 -22.08 -25.17 -20.52
C LYS A 136 -21.28 -24.00 -21.08
N THR A 137 -21.88 -22.80 -21.14
CA THR A 137 -21.16 -21.56 -21.55
C THR A 137 -20.29 -21.05 -20.44
N VAL A 138 -20.75 -21.19 -19.20
CA VAL A 138 -19.96 -20.82 -17.99
C VAL A 138 -18.71 -21.69 -17.91
N GLU A 139 -18.87 -23.03 -18.00
CA GLU A 139 -17.76 -23.98 -17.98
C GLU A 139 -16.70 -23.63 -19.03
N LYS A 140 -17.10 -23.47 -20.29
CA LYS A 140 -16.19 -23.13 -21.39
C LYS A 140 -15.42 -21.82 -21.13
N ARG A 141 -16.07 -20.80 -20.54
CA ARG A 141 -15.43 -19.53 -20.20
C ARG A 141 -14.45 -19.70 -19.04
N MET A 142 -14.85 -20.47 -18.02
CA MET A 142 -14.00 -20.76 -16.87
C MET A 142 -12.74 -21.53 -17.28
N ASP A 143 -12.87 -22.55 -18.14
CA ASP A 143 -11.73 -23.32 -18.63
C ASP A 143 -10.73 -22.44 -19.42
N ALA A 144 -11.26 -21.56 -20.29
CA ALA A 144 -10.41 -20.63 -21.04
C ALA A 144 -9.68 -19.64 -20.10
N LEU A 145 -10.34 -19.16 -19.04
CA LEU A 145 -9.73 -18.26 -18.07
C LEU A 145 -8.72 -18.99 -17.17
N LYS A 146 -8.96 -20.24 -16.80
CA LYS A 146 -8.01 -21.07 -16.03
C LYS A 146 -6.76 -21.38 -16.87
N THR A 147 -6.93 -21.64 -18.17
CA THR A 147 -5.79 -21.79 -19.09
C THR A 147 -4.96 -20.50 -19.12
N LEU A 148 -5.60 -19.34 -19.24
CA LEU A 148 -4.92 -18.04 -19.19
C LEU A 148 -4.21 -17.83 -17.85
N GLU A 149 -4.83 -18.22 -16.72
CA GLU A 149 -4.22 -18.14 -15.39
C GLU A 149 -2.92 -18.94 -15.30
N ALA A 150 -2.89 -20.13 -15.91
CA ALA A 150 -1.69 -20.97 -15.94
C ALA A 150 -0.57 -20.39 -16.85
N GLU A 151 -0.96 -19.71 -17.93
CA GLU A 151 -0.02 -19.10 -18.89
C GLU A 151 0.48 -17.71 -18.48
N THR A 152 -0.21 -17.03 -17.56
CA THR A 152 0.16 -15.67 -17.15
C THR A 152 1.32 -15.68 -16.15
N ASP A 153 2.36 -14.91 -16.44
CA ASP A 153 3.52 -14.76 -15.58
C ASP A 153 3.17 -14.19 -14.20
N ASP A 154 3.76 -14.78 -13.16
CA ASP A 154 3.52 -14.37 -11.77
C ASP A 154 4.47 -13.22 -11.36
N GLU A 155 4.12 -12.00 -11.76
CA GLU A 155 4.91 -10.80 -11.53
C GLU A 155 4.30 -9.87 -10.47
N SER A 156 5.17 -9.23 -9.70
CA SER A 156 4.80 -8.18 -8.74
C SER A 156 4.66 -6.82 -9.44
N LEU A 157 3.88 -5.93 -8.85
CA LEU A 157 3.92 -4.52 -9.21
C LEU A 157 5.27 -3.89 -8.79
N PRO A 158 5.74 -2.85 -9.50
CA PRO A 158 6.90 -2.07 -9.08
C PRO A 158 6.70 -1.51 -7.66
N ILE A 159 7.77 -1.48 -6.85
CA ILE A 159 7.67 -1.06 -5.43
C ILE A 159 7.07 0.33 -5.27
N CYS A 160 7.39 1.27 -6.14
CA CYS A 160 6.84 2.63 -6.09
C CYS A 160 5.33 2.66 -6.34
N GLU A 161 4.82 1.78 -7.21
CA GLU A 161 3.40 1.63 -7.45
C GLU A 161 2.70 0.99 -6.25
N VAL A 162 3.29 -0.03 -5.65
CA VAL A 162 2.78 -0.66 -4.40
C VAL A 162 2.64 0.39 -3.30
N LEU A 163 3.69 1.19 -3.05
CA LEU A 163 3.68 2.23 -2.03
C LEU A 163 2.66 3.34 -2.31
N SER A 164 2.47 3.70 -3.59
CA SER A 164 1.44 4.67 -4.00
C SER A 164 0.04 4.14 -3.71
N ILE A 165 -0.22 2.87 -4.03
CA ILE A 165 -1.48 2.19 -3.74
C ILE A 165 -1.73 2.11 -2.23
N GLU A 166 -0.74 1.70 -1.45
CA GLU A 166 -0.84 1.62 0.00
C GLU A 166 -1.14 2.98 0.62
N ASN A 167 -0.41 4.02 0.21
CA ASN A 167 -0.64 5.39 0.69
C ASN A 167 -2.03 5.91 0.32
N GLU A 168 -2.53 5.60 -0.88
CA GLU A 168 -3.87 6.02 -1.32
C GLU A 168 -5.00 5.21 -0.65
N MET A 169 -4.88 3.87 -0.59
CA MET A 169 -5.97 2.98 -0.16
C MET A 169 -5.99 2.77 1.35
N ILE A 170 -4.83 2.76 2.00
CA ILE A 170 -4.66 2.50 3.42
C ILE A 170 -4.33 3.80 4.18
N GLY A 171 -3.70 4.76 3.49
CA GLY A 171 -3.17 5.99 4.08
C GLY A 171 -1.82 5.83 4.78
N LEU A 172 -1.17 4.70 4.59
CA LEU A 172 0.11 4.31 5.19
C LEU A 172 0.90 3.46 4.21
N CYS A 173 2.22 3.62 4.19
CA CYS A 173 3.12 2.68 3.49
C CYS A 173 3.51 1.58 4.47
N LEU A 174 3.26 0.33 4.10
CA LEU A 174 3.52 -0.86 4.90
C LEU A 174 4.65 -1.72 4.34
N THR A 175 4.78 -1.74 3.02
CA THR A 175 5.77 -2.55 2.31
C THR A 175 7.14 -1.89 2.36
N SER A 176 8.17 -2.69 2.61
CA SER A 176 9.58 -2.32 2.48
C SER A 176 10.30 -3.34 1.62
N ASP A 177 11.32 -2.91 0.91
CA ASP A 177 12.15 -3.77 0.06
C ASP A 177 13.60 -3.70 0.52
N ILE A 178 14.07 -4.75 1.17
CA ILE A 178 15.45 -4.86 1.70
C ILE A 178 16.49 -4.80 0.56
N ALA A 179 16.13 -5.19 -0.67
CA ALA A 179 16.99 -5.12 -1.83
C ALA A 179 17.08 -3.71 -2.43
N ALA A 180 16.15 -2.82 -2.06
CA ALA A 180 16.17 -1.44 -2.54
C ALA A 180 17.44 -0.68 -2.09
N PRO A 181 17.91 0.32 -2.87
CA PRO A 181 18.98 1.22 -2.45
C PRO A 181 18.62 1.97 -1.15
N ASP A 182 19.63 2.22 -0.30
CA ASP A 182 19.44 2.95 0.97
C ASP A 182 18.91 4.38 0.78
N ASN A 183 19.16 4.96 -0.38
CA ASN A 183 18.79 6.32 -0.75
C ASN A 183 17.54 6.42 -1.63
N LEU A 184 16.79 5.32 -1.79
CA LEU A 184 15.49 5.34 -2.45
C LEU A 184 14.38 5.69 -1.45
N PHE A 185 13.62 6.72 -1.78
CA PHE A 185 12.53 7.23 -0.94
C PHE A 185 11.25 7.40 -1.74
N PHE A 186 10.13 7.07 -1.12
CA PHE A 186 8.79 7.39 -1.60
C PHE A 186 8.32 8.70 -0.96
N VAL A 187 7.76 9.61 -1.74
CA VAL A 187 7.27 10.92 -1.30
C VAL A 187 5.85 10.78 -0.76
N LEU A 188 5.70 10.93 0.57
CA LEU A 188 4.40 10.85 1.24
C LEU A 188 3.63 12.17 1.16
N ASP A 189 4.32 13.30 1.31
CA ASP A 189 3.72 14.63 1.34
C ASP A 189 4.73 15.72 1.02
N VAL A 190 4.25 16.82 0.41
CA VAL A 190 5.05 18.00 0.03
C VAL A 190 4.37 19.26 0.55
N ASP A 191 4.89 19.84 1.63
CA ASP A 191 4.41 21.11 2.20
C ASP A 191 5.37 22.27 1.85
N VAL A 192 4.90 23.22 1.03
CA VAL A 192 5.68 24.36 0.56
C VAL A 192 5.33 25.69 1.27
N LYS A 193 4.36 25.69 2.19
CA LYS A 193 3.78 26.93 2.76
C LYS A 193 4.80 27.78 3.55
N TYR A 194 5.61 27.12 4.41
CA TYR A 194 6.56 27.79 5.31
C TYR A 194 7.98 27.24 5.16
N GLY A 195 8.48 27.19 3.92
CA GLY A 195 9.71 26.51 3.56
C GLY A 195 9.43 25.01 3.30
N ALA A 196 9.94 24.53 2.18
CA ALA A 196 9.56 23.20 1.70
C ALA A 196 9.96 22.10 2.68
N LYS A 197 8.96 21.44 3.23
CA LYS A 197 9.07 20.23 4.07
C LYS A 197 8.53 19.05 3.28
N ILE A 198 9.31 18.02 3.19
CA ILE A 198 8.96 16.82 2.45
C ILE A 198 8.90 15.67 3.46
N LYS A 199 7.78 14.97 3.48
CA LYS A 199 7.64 13.74 4.25
C LYS A 199 8.02 12.57 3.34
N LEU A 200 9.07 11.85 3.69
CA LEU A 200 9.62 10.74 2.93
C LEU A 200 9.46 9.42 3.67
N TYR A 201 9.30 8.34 2.91
CA TYR A 201 9.34 6.97 3.37
C TYR A 201 10.58 6.30 2.77
N ASN A 202 11.48 5.79 3.61
CA ASN A 202 12.63 5.04 3.14
C ASN A 202 12.17 3.64 2.73
N VAL A 203 12.31 3.32 1.44
CA VAL A 203 11.79 2.09 0.84
C VAL A 203 12.44 0.85 1.46
N LYS A 204 13.75 0.90 1.71
CA LYS A 204 14.50 -0.21 2.28
C LYS A 204 14.20 -0.45 3.75
N ARG A 205 14.12 0.63 4.53
CA ARG A 205 14.04 0.55 6.01
C ARG A 205 12.60 0.51 6.53
N GLY A 206 11.61 0.82 5.71
CA GLY A 206 10.22 0.90 6.12
C GLY A 206 9.96 2.01 7.17
N THR A 207 10.74 3.09 7.14
CA THR A 207 10.65 4.17 8.11
C THR A 207 10.36 5.50 7.43
N SER A 208 9.59 6.36 8.09
CA SER A 208 9.27 7.69 7.58
C SER A 208 10.04 8.78 8.32
N GLY A 209 10.32 9.87 7.61
CA GLY A 209 10.99 11.04 8.16
C GLY A 209 10.59 12.31 7.42
N VAL A 210 10.94 13.45 8.01
CA VAL A 210 10.71 14.76 7.38
C VAL A 210 12.06 15.37 7.04
N VAL A 211 12.21 15.82 5.82
CA VAL A 211 13.39 16.53 5.32
C VAL A 211 13.02 17.92 4.82
N ARG A 212 14.01 18.78 4.72
CA ARG A 212 13.87 20.11 4.11
C ARG A 212 14.47 20.10 2.71
N VAL A 213 13.93 20.97 1.85
CA VAL A 213 14.51 21.26 0.54
C VAL A 213 14.46 22.77 0.29
N GLN A 214 15.44 23.31 -0.42
CA GLN A 214 15.39 24.71 -0.84
C GLN A 214 14.29 24.87 -1.91
N LYS A 215 13.45 25.90 -1.77
CA LYS A 215 12.35 26.15 -2.69
C LYS A 215 12.84 26.25 -4.13
N ARG A 216 13.96 26.92 -4.39
CA ARG A 216 14.58 27.03 -5.72
C ARG A 216 14.93 25.69 -6.33
N LEU A 217 15.43 24.75 -5.52
CA LEU A 217 15.79 23.40 -5.98
C LEU A 217 14.53 22.59 -6.33
N LEU A 218 13.46 22.70 -5.53
CA LEU A 218 12.19 22.05 -5.80
C LEU A 218 11.49 22.64 -7.05
N GLU A 219 11.62 23.95 -7.29
CA GLU A 219 11.10 24.59 -8.50
C GLU A 219 11.87 24.15 -9.76
N GLN A 220 13.16 23.93 -9.63
CA GLN A 220 14.01 23.48 -10.74
C GLN A 220 13.82 22.00 -11.07
N TYR A 221 13.61 21.16 -10.07
CA TYR A 221 13.42 19.70 -10.18
C TYR A 221 12.16 19.30 -9.39
N PRO A 222 10.97 19.59 -9.93
CA PRO A 222 9.73 19.33 -9.21
C PRO A 222 9.44 17.83 -9.06
N PHE A 223 8.84 17.47 -7.93
CA PHE A 223 8.24 16.16 -7.68
C PHE A 223 6.97 16.34 -6.82
N GLU A 224 6.15 15.31 -6.83
CA GLU A 224 4.87 15.30 -6.14
C GLU A 224 4.76 14.12 -5.16
N ALA A 225 3.80 14.21 -4.24
CA ALA A 225 3.43 13.07 -3.42
C ALA A 225 3.00 11.88 -4.29
N GLY A 226 3.40 10.67 -3.90
CA GLY A 226 3.16 9.45 -4.68
C GLY A 226 4.30 9.05 -5.63
N GLN A 227 5.33 9.86 -5.76
CA GLN A 227 6.50 9.55 -6.59
C GLN A 227 7.65 8.99 -5.76
N CYS A 228 8.54 8.26 -6.41
CA CYS A 228 9.80 7.83 -5.81
C CYS A 228 10.95 8.74 -6.25
N ILE A 229 11.81 9.08 -5.31
CA ILE A 229 13.04 9.86 -5.55
C ILE A 229 14.25 9.11 -5.02
N VAL A 230 15.37 9.31 -5.68
CA VAL A 230 16.69 8.92 -5.18
C VAL A 230 17.36 10.15 -4.59
N LEU A 231 17.75 10.06 -3.33
CA LEU A 231 18.43 11.14 -2.61
C LEU A 231 19.93 11.00 -2.80
N ASP A 232 20.53 11.87 -3.59
CA ASP A 232 21.96 11.80 -3.92
C ASP A 232 22.83 12.48 -2.88
N ALA A 233 22.36 13.63 -2.35
CA ALA A 233 23.11 14.38 -1.33
C ALA A 233 22.19 15.18 -0.40
N GLY A 234 22.68 15.35 0.84
CA GLY A 234 22.04 16.18 1.84
C GLY A 234 22.96 16.48 3.02
N SER A 235 22.52 17.38 3.88
CA SER A 235 23.30 17.80 5.06
C SER A 235 22.42 18.06 6.26
N ASN A 236 22.92 17.72 7.43
CA ASN A 236 22.30 18.13 8.69
C ASN A 236 22.62 19.60 8.96
N ARG A 237 21.60 20.39 9.26
CA ARG A 237 21.74 21.80 9.62
C ARG A 237 21.03 22.08 10.93
N PRO A 238 21.54 23.00 11.76
CA PRO A 238 20.86 23.43 12.98
C PRO A 238 19.45 23.95 12.62
N ARG A 239 18.44 23.48 13.35
CA ARG A 239 17.10 24.05 13.26
C ARG A 239 17.12 25.47 13.80
N SER A 240 16.35 26.35 13.22
CA SER A 240 16.28 27.75 13.69
C SER A 240 14.82 28.14 13.85
N ILE A 241 14.58 28.99 14.85
CA ILE A 241 13.28 29.64 15.06
C ILE A 241 13.42 31.15 14.79
N TYR A 242 12.32 31.76 14.38
CA TYR A 242 12.23 33.21 14.26
C TYR A 242 11.66 33.76 15.56
N LYS A 243 12.44 34.60 16.24
CA LYS A 243 12.00 35.29 17.45
C LYS A 243 12.51 36.75 17.38
N ASP A 244 11.61 37.71 17.60
CA ASP A 244 11.89 39.15 17.56
C ASP A 244 12.57 39.61 16.25
N GLY A 245 12.10 39.08 15.10
CA GLY A 245 12.64 39.41 13.77
C GLY A 245 14.03 38.81 13.48
N LYS A 246 14.61 38.03 14.40
CA LYS A 246 15.93 37.39 14.22
C LYS A 246 15.81 35.88 14.14
N ARG A 247 16.65 35.29 13.32
CA ARG A 247 16.78 33.83 13.21
C ARG A 247 17.73 33.33 14.30
N ILE A 248 17.19 32.53 15.24
CA ILE A 248 17.95 31.97 16.38
C ILE A 248 18.12 30.46 16.11
N PRO A 249 19.36 29.97 15.97
CA PRO A 249 19.61 28.53 15.84
C PRO A 249 19.36 27.82 17.18
N LEU A 250 18.79 26.61 17.11
CA LEU A 250 18.60 25.72 18.23
C LEU A 250 19.77 24.71 18.25
N PRO A 251 20.71 24.81 19.18
CA PRO A 251 21.99 24.08 19.10
C PRO A 251 21.85 22.57 19.18
N ASN A 252 20.75 22.07 19.79
CA ASN A 252 20.53 20.62 19.97
C ASN A 252 19.48 20.04 19.00
N GLU A 253 18.92 20.86 18.12
CA GLU A 253 17.94 20.40 17.13
C GLU A 253 18.50 20.55 15.72
N HIS A 254 18.45 19.46 14.95
CA HIS A 254 18.93 19.44 13.57
C HIS A 254 17.81 19.05 12.63
N GLU A 255 17.84 19.61 11.43
CA GLU A 255 16.98 19.26 10.31
C GLU A 255 17.85 18.75 9.16
N TYR A 256 17.41 17.68 8.51
CA TYR A 256 18.09 17.19 7.31
C TYR A 256 17.61 17.97 6.08
N TRP A 257 18.56 18.49 5.32
CA TRP A 257 18.33 19.26 4.10
C TRP A 257 18.79 18.46 2.88
N MET A 258 17.85 18.16 1.97
CA MET A 258 18.18 17.64 0.65
C MET A 258 18.88 18.73 -0.17
N THR A 259 19.99 18.37 -0.82
CA THR A 259 20.75 19.27 -1.68
C THR A 259 20.86 18.76 -3.12
N CYS A 260 20.69 17.45 -3.34
CA CYS A 260 20.64 16.83 -4.66
C CYS A 260 19.75 15.59 -4.63
N TYR A 261 18.91 15.43 -5.64
CA TYR A 261 18.02 14.29 -5.82
C TYR A 261 17.59 14.20 -7.28
N HIS A 262 17.08 13.03 -7.67
CA HIS A 262 16.42 12.83 -8.96
C HIS A 262 15.21 11.89 -8.82
N LEU A 263 14.30 11.92 -9.80
CA LEU A 263 13.18 10.98 -9.85
C LEU A 263 13.68 9.56 -10.13
N ALA A 264 13.22 8.58 -9.35
CA ALA A 264 13.46 7.18 -9.65
C ALA A 264 12.70 6.80 -10.93
N ARG A 265 13.36 6.09 -11.83
CA ARG A 265 12.80 5.62 -13.10
C ARG A 265 12.11 4.28 -12.93
#